data_33d6c8851a3accd4be27fdea5246b9e0
#
_entry.id   33d6c8851a3accd4be27fdea5246b9e0
#
_cell.length_a   1.000
_cell.length_b   1.000
_cell.length_c   1.000
_cell.angle_alpha   90.00
_cell.angle_beta   90.00
_cell.angle_gamma   90.00
#
_symmetry.space_group_name_H-M   'P 1'
#
loop_
_entity.id
_entity.type
_entity.pdbx_description
1 polymer ?
#
loop_
_entity_poly.entity_id
_entity_poly.type
_entity_poly.pdbx_seq_one_letter_code
_entity_poly.pdbx_strand_id
1 'polypeptide(L)'
;MVEKQWFELETRDGRYLNKPVAMFRFNNTFDTKWAMFSVMMTYITKGYEENHYIYKPMFNTDLSIYKGFMKDCLTFQLYVNDVFGTNDSHIIGKYGKLKETIFDEFSTSKISLTVRYKFNVTRSKYKGTGAGQSQKDRM
;
A
#
# COMPACT_ATOMS: atom_id res chain seq x y z
N MET A 1 9.11 -5.28 9.29
CA MET A 1 10.30 -5.85 8.61
C MET A 1 11.51 -5.04 9.06
N VAL A 2 12.58 -5.69 9.49
CA VAL A 2 13.86 -5.02 9.80
C VAL A 2 14.87 -5.57 8.79
N GLU A 3 15.38 -4.71 7.94
CA GLU A 3 16.37 -5.06 6.94
C GLU A 3 17.71 -4.51 7.37
N LYS A 4 18.71 -5.39 7.54
CA LYS A 4 20.09 -5.02 7.83
C LYS A 4 20.93 -5.45 6.66
N GLN A 5 21.45 -4.49 5.92
CA GLN A 5 22.34 -4.75 4.81
C GLN A 5 23.79 -4.52 5.24
N TRP A 6 24.66 -5.44 4.85
CA TRP A 6 26.08 -5.38 5.08
C TRP A 6 26.75 -5.12 3.73
N PHE A 7 27.40 -3.98 3.59
CA PHE A 7 28.22 -3.69 2.43
C PHE A 7 29.67 -3.57 2.87
N GLU A 8 30.54 -4.40 2.33
CA GLU A 8 31.99 -4.15 2.31
C GLU A 8 32.28 -3.19 1.15
N LEU A 9 32.22 -1.90 1.40
CA LEU A 9 32.76 -0.91 0.48
C LEU A 9 34.16 -0.57 0.92
N GLU A 10 35.14 -0.72 0.04
CA GLU A 10 36.53 -0.29 0.18
C GLU A 10 36.70 1.23 0.35
N THR A 11 35.73 1.93 0.82
CA THR A 11 35.74 3.38 1.04
C THR A 11 35.90 3.69 2.52
N ARG A 12 36.70 4.70 2.83
CA ARG A 12 36.96 5.22 4.20
C ARG A 12 35.68 5.56 5.01
N ASP A 13 34.52 5.55 4.40
CA ASP A 13 33.22 5.89 4.99
C ASP A 13 32.36 4.68 5.40
N GLY A 14 32.88 3.46 5.38
CA GLY A 14 32.15 2.23 5.73
C GLY A 14 31.50 2.20 7.12
N ARG A 15 31.85 3.13 8.01
CA ARG A 15 31.24 3.24 9.35
C ARG A 15 29.78 3.72 9.32
N TYR A 16 29.34 4.36 8.25
CA TYR A 16 27.98 4.93 8.17
C TYR A 16 26.94 3.98 7.58
N LEU A 17 27.38 2.93 6.90
CA LEU A 17 26.48 1.98 6.22
C LEU A 17 25.83 0.96 7.19
N ASN A 18 26.24 0.95 8.46
CA ASN A 18 25.75 -0.02 9.45
C ASN A 18 24.52 0.43 10.25
N LYS A 19 23.80 1.44 9.78
CA LYS A 19 22.54 1.85 10.41
C LYS A 19 21.37 1.12 9.71
N PRO A 20 20.77 0.11 10.33
CA PRO A 20 19.66 -0.61 9.70
C PRO A 20 18.44 0.28 9.57
N VAL A 21 17.69 0.09 8.48
CA VAL A 21 16.37 0.66 8.32
C VAL A 21 15.35 -0.33 8.89
N ALA A 22 14.44 0.15 9.70
CA ALA A 22 13.30 -0.62 10.18
C ALA A 22 12.02 -0.04 9.58
N MET A 23 11.20 -0.92 9.02
CA MET A 23 9.87 -0.58 8.54
C MET A 23 8.83 -1.24 9.43
N PHE A 24 7.95 -0.43 10.00
CA PHE A 24 6.81 -0.87 10.77
C PHE A 24 5.55 -0.59 9.96
N ARG A 25 4.75 -1.62 9.74
CA ARG A 25 3.47 -1.50 9.07
C ARG A 25 2.37 -2.04 9.98
N PHE A 26 1.39 -1.19 10.23
CA PHE A 26 0.16 -1.56 10.92
C PHE A 26 -0.98 -1.47 9.92
N ASN A 27 -1.73 -2.56 9.79
CA ASN A 27 -2.90 -2.61 8.93
C ASN A 27 -4.03 -3.27 9.71
N ASN A 28 -5.12 -2.55 9.87
CA ASN A 28 -6.30 -3.05 10.58
C ASN A 28 -7.58 -2.67 9.85
N THR A 29 -8.52 -3.59 9.86
CA THR A 29 -9.85 -3.40 9.28
C THR A 29 -10.90 -3.76 10.32
N PHE A 30 -11.79 -2.81 10.56
CA PHE A 30 -12.91 -2.95 11.49
C PHE A 30 -14.19 -3.10 10.68
N ASP A 31 -14.80 -4.25 10.77
CA ASP A 31 -16.12 -4.50 10.18
C ASP A 31 -17.20 -4.22 11.22
N THR A 32 -18.03 -3.24 10.93
CA THR A 32 -19.14 -2.85 11.78
C THR A 32 -20.46 -3.06 11.04
N LYS A 33 -21.57 -3.06 11.78
CA LYS A 33 -22.91 -3.15 11.17
C LYS A 33 -23.21 -2.01 10.18
N TRP A 34 -22.47 -0.92 10.23
CA TRP A 34 -22.72 0.31 9.47
C TRP A 34 -21.82 0.44 8.26
N ALA A 35 -20.55 0.16 8.42
CA ALA A 35 -19.53 0.32 7.41
C ALA A 35 -18.26 -0.44 7.81
N MET A 36 -17.41 -0.69 6.84
CA MET A 36 -16.07 -1.22 7.04
C MET A 36 -15.09 -0.06 7.09
N PHE A 37 -14.27 -0.01 8.13
CA PHE A 37 -13.23 1.00 8.33
C PHE A 37 -11.87 0.34 8.23
N SER A 38 -10.97 0.89 7.45
CA SER A 38 -9.60 0.40 7.37
C SER A 38 -8.62 1.52 7.70
N VAL A 39 -7.60 1.16 8.47
CA VAL A 39 -6.49 2.05 8.85
C VAL A 39 -5.20 1.36 8.44
N MET A 40 -4.37 2.03 7.67
CA MET A 40 -3.03 1.59 7.32
C MET A 40 -2.02 2.64 7.76
N MET A 41 -1.06 2.23 8.59
CA MET A 41 0.05 3.09 9.03
C MET A 41 1.35 2.46 8.60
N THR A 42 2.25 3.25 8.07
CA THR A 42 3.61 2.84 7.72
C THR A 42 4.60 3.81 8.32
N TYR A 43 5.57 3.29 9.03
CA TYR A 43 6.67 4.07 9.60
C TYR A 43 8.00 3.47 9.18
N ILE A 44 8.86 4.30 8.59
CA ILE A 44 10.20 3.92 8.15
C ILE A 44 11.21 4.77 8.93
N THR A 45 12.17 4.09 9.59
CA THR A 45 13.20 4.76 10.37
C THR A 45 14.28 5.36 9.49
N LYS A 46 15.09 6.25 10.08
CA LYS A 46 16.37 6.67 9.47
C LYS A 46 17.28 5.47 9.32
N GLY A 47 18.05 5.43 8.24
CA GLY A 47 19.05 4.39 8.04
C GLY A 47 19.52 4.29 6.60
N TYR A 48 20.33 3.29 6.32
CA TYR A 48 20.81 2.98 4.99
C TYR A 48 19.97 1.88 4.37
N GLU A 49 19.50 2.13 3.16
CA GLU A 49 18.86 1.19 2.27
C GLU A 49 19.65 1.18 0.97
N GLU A 50 20.33 0.09 0.68
CA GLU A 50 21.29 -0.01 -0.42
C GLU A 50 22.34 1.13 -0.36
N ASN A 51 22.41 1.97 -1.38
CA ASN A 51 23.34 3.10 -1.47
C ASN A 51 22.71 4.43 -1.01
N HIS A 52 21.54 4.40 -0.43
CA HIS A 52 20.78 5.57 -0.02
C HIS A 52 20.68 5.69 1.51
N TYR A 53 20.81 6.89 2.00
CA TYR A 53 20.58 7.19 3.41
C TYR A 53 19.27 7.94 3.59
N ILE A 54 18.33 7.32 4.29
CA ILE A 54 17.07 7.94 4.68
C ILE A 54 17.36 8.86 5.87
N TYR A 55 17.41 10.15 5.61
CA TYR A 55 17.74 11.16 6.63
C TYR A 55 16.56 11.50 7.52
N LYS A 56 15.35 11.63 6.94
CA LYS A 56 14.11 11.91 7.65
C LYS A 56 13.30 10.63 7.76
N PRO A 57 12.83 10.23 8.97
CA PRO A 57 11.90 9.11 9.07
C PRO A 57 10.61 9.44 8.31
N MET A 58 10.05 8.47 7.64
CA MET A 58 8.79 8.62 6.89
C MET A 58 7.64 8.01 7.69
N PHE A 59 6.55 8.73 7.77
CA PHE A 59 5.32 8.26 8.40
C PHE A 59 4.15 8.54 7.47
N ASN A 60 3.42 7.50 7.14
CA ASN A 60 2.21 7.59 6.31
C ASN A 60 1.04 6.95 7.03
N THR A 61 -0.13 7.59 6.95
CA THR A 61 -1.39 7.07 7.50
C THR A 61 -2.50 7.23 6.48
N ASP A 62 -3.06 6.12 6.08
CA ASP A 62 -4.20 6.05 5.16
C ASP A 62 -5.43 5.55 5.88
N LEU A 63 -6.57 6.15 5.56
CA LEU A 63 -7.87 5.75 6.07
C LEU A 63 -8.80 5.39 4.91
N SER A 64 -9.64 4.39 5.12
CA SER A 64 -10.67 3.99 4.18
C SER A 64 -11.96 3.66 4.89
N ILE A 65 -13.07 4.12 4.31
CA ILE A 65 -14.42 3.79 4.74
C ILE A 65 -15.15 3.19 3.55
N TYR A 66 -15.67 2.00 3.72
CA TYR A 66 -16.44 1.30 2.71
C TYR A 66 -17.84 1.00 3.23
N LYS A 67 -18.87 1.29 2.42
CA LYS A 67 -20.25 0.95 2.71
C LYS A 67 -20.98 0.45 1.49
N GLY A 68 -21.58 -0.72 1.62
CA GLY A 68 -22.48 -1.30 0.63
C GLY A 68 -23.94 -1.06 0.98
N PHE A 69 -24.76 -0.84 -0.05
CA PHE A 69 -26.22 -0.70 0.01
C PHE A 69 -26.86 -1.65 -1.01
N MET A 70 -28.13 -1.96 -0.80
CA MET A 70 -28.91 -2.81 -1.73
C MET A 70 -28.21 -4.15 -2.05
N LYS A 71 -27.74 -4.86 -1.03
CA LYS A 71 -26.96 -6.11 -1.19
C LYS A 71 -25.73 -5.93 -2.10
N ASP A 72 -24.97 -4.86 -1.87
CA ASP A 72 -23.78 -4.46 -2.60
C ASP A 72 -23.99 -4.10 -4.08
N CYS A 73 -25.23 -3.79 -4.48
CA CYS A 73 -25.48 -3.21 -5.79
C CYS A 73 -24.98 -1.77 -5.88
N LEU A 74 -25.06 -1.02 -4.78
CA LEU A 74 -24.52 0.33 -4.66
C LEU A 74 -23.47 0.35 -3.58
N THR A 75 -22.25 0.77 -3.91
CA THR A 75 -21.14 0.85 -2.95
C THR A 75 -20.52 2.23 -2.96
N PHE A 76 -20.19 2.71 -1.78
CA PHE A 76 -19.43 3.93 -1.54
C PHE A 76 -18.11 3.57 -0.88
N GLN A 77 -17.03 4.13 -1.37
CA GLN A 77 -15.72 4.03 -0.77
C GLN A 77 -15.10 5.40 -0.69
N LEU A 78 -14.86 5.87 0.53
CA LEU A 78 -14.06 7.05 0.82
C LEU A 78 -12.66 6.58 1.19
N TYR A 79 -11.66 7.13 0.53
CA TYR A 79 -10.25 6.86 0.81
C TYR A 79 -9.52 8.18 1.05
N VAL A 80 -8.80 8.26 2.16
CA VAL A 80 -7.96 9.40 2.53
C VAL A 80 -6.55 8.88 2.65
N ASN A 81 -5.70 9.33 1.75
CA ASN A 81 -4.28 9.02 1.73
C ASN A 81 -3.52 10.09 2.49
N ASP A 82 -2.51 9.67 3.24
CA ASP A 82 -1.63 10.54 4.01
C ASP A 82 -2.38 11.62 4.80
N VAL A 83 -3.18 11.16 5.77
CA VAL A 83 -4.09 11.98 6.59
C VAL A 83 -3.35 13.15 7.27
N PHE A 84 -2.10 12.93 7.63
CA PHE A 84 -1.28 13.92 8.37
C PHE A 84 -0.35 14.74 7.48
N GLY A 85 -0.26 14.44 6.16
CA GLY A 85 0.66 15.12 5.25
C GLY A 85 2.12 14.94 5.63
N THR A 86 2.49 13.76 6.14
CA THR A 86 3.83 13.50 6.70
C THR A 86 4.67 12.55 5.86
N ASN A 87 4.19 12.19 4.68
CA ASN A 87 4.89 11.27 3.77
C ASN A 87 5.97 11.97 2.91
N ASP A 88 6.75 12.86 3.54
CA ASP A 88 7.89 13.49 2.88
C ASP A 88 9.12 12.59 2.98
N SER A 89 9.88 12.47 1.91
CA SER A 89 11.14 11.75 1.92
C SER A 89 12.34 12.66 1.74
N HIS A 90 13.37 12.45 2.56
CA HIS A 90 14.65 13.10 2.41
C HIS A 90 15.73 12.02 2.36
N ILE A 91 16.22 11.79 1.15
CA ILE A 91 17.15 10.70 0.84
C ILE A 91 18.47 11.27 0.35
N ILE A 92 19.59 10.75 0.86
CA ILE A 92 20.92 11.11 0.42
C ILE A 92 21.56 9.89 -0.22
N GLY A 93 21.80 9.94 -1.53
CA GLY A 93 22.58 8.95 -2.25
C GLY A 93 24.07 9.27 -2.20
N LYS A 94 24.91 8.25 -1.98
CA LYS A 94 26.35 8.36 -2.06
C LYS A 94 26.89 7.34 -3.05
N TYR A 95 27.51 7.82 -4.12
CA TYR A 95 28.11 7.00 -5.17
C TYR A 95 29.59 7.34 -5.30
N GLY A 96 30.43 6.70 -4.50
CA GLY A 96 31.87 7.03 -4.45
C GLY A 96 32.11 8.47 -4.01
N LYS A 97 32.64 9.32 -4.89
CA LYS A 97 32.86 10.75 -4.63
C LYS A 97 31.62 11.63 -4.88
N LEU A 98 30.60 11.07 -5.53
CA LEU A 98 29.36 11.78 -5.84
C LEU A 98 28.39 11.68 -4.65
N LYS A 99 27.85 12.84 -4.25
CA LYS A 99 26.77 12.93 -3.27
C LYS A 99 25.55 13.51 -3.97
N GLU A 100 24.50 12.74 -4.02
CA GLU A 100 23.20 13.18 -4.51
C GLU A 100 22.28 13.40 -3.30
N THR A 101 21.50 14.48 -3.34
CA THR A 101 20.50 14.75 -2.30
C THR A 101 19.15 14.86 -2.99
N ILE A 102 18.24 13.95 -2.70
CA ILE A 102 16.90 13.90 -3.25
C ILE A 102 15.94 14.36 -2.15
N PHE A 103 15.25 15.46 -2.42
CA PHE A 103 14.16 15.95 -1.62
C PHE A 103 12.87 15.67 -2.39
N ASP A 104 12.08 14.74 -1.88
CA ASP A 104 10.75 14.50 -2.41
C ASP A 104 9.73 15.02 -1.40
N GLU A 105 9.27 16.23 -1.61
CA GLU A 105 8.10 16.78 -0.93
C GLU A 105 6.86 16.38 -1.72
N PHE A 106 6.34 15.20 -1.44
CA PHE A 106 5.07 14.78 -2.00
C PHE A 106 3.94 15.38 -1.18
N SER A 107 3.20 16.30 -1.77
CA SER A 107 1.85 16.61 -1.26
C SER A 107 0.94 15.40 -1.54
N THR A 108 1.07 14.38 -0.71
CA THR A 108 0.43 13.08 -0.90
C THR A 108 -0.97 13.02 -0.28
N SER A 109 -1.35 14.03 0.49
CA SER A 109 -2.70 14.12 1.07
C SER A 109 -3.74 14.16 -0.04
N LYS A 110 -4.46 13.07 -0.22
CA LYS A 110 -5.47 12.92 -1.26
C LYS A 110 -6.74 12.32 -0.69
N ILE A 111 -7.87 12.91 -1.04
CA ILE A 111 -9.19 12.37 -0.72
C ILE A 111 -9.83 11.86 -2.01
N SER A 112 -10.28 10.62 -2.00
CA SER A 112 -10.95 10.00 -3.13
C SER A 112 -12.29 9.43 -2.70
N LEU A 113 -13.35 9.76 -3.43
CA LEU A 113 -14.67 9.15 -3.26
C LEU A 113 -14.98 8.32 -4.49
N THR A 114 -15.18 7.03 -4.29
CA THR A 114 -15.61 6.11 -5.35
C THR A 114 -17.02 5.67 -5.09
N VAL A 115 -17.88 5.88 -6.07
CA VAL A 115 -19.26 5.38 -6.08
C VAL A 115 -19.40 4.37 -7.19
N ARG A 116 -19.83 3.16 -6.87
CA ARG A 116 -20.02 2.09 -7.86
C ARG A 116 -21.46 1.60 -7.77
N TYR A 117 -22.12 1.58 -8.90
CA TYR A 117 -23.44 0.99 -9.03
C TYR A 117 -23.41 -0.16 -10.04
N LYS A 118 -23.87 -1.34 -9.61
CA LYS A 118 -23.99 -2.53 -10.45
C LYS A 118 -25.40 -2.62 -10.99
N PHE A 119 -25.52 -2.35 -12.28
CA PHE A 119 -26.79 -2.54 -13.00
C PHE A 119 -26.98 -4.04 -13.28
N ASN A 120 -28.22 -4.48 -13.23
CA ASN A 120 -28.65 -5.77 -13.74
C ASN A 120 -27.85 -6.97 -13.18
N VAL A 121 -27.68 -7.04 -11.86
CA VAL A 121 -27.16 -8.25 -11.20
C VAL A 121 -28.27 -9.31 -11.21
N THR A 122 -28.78 -9.64 -12.36
CA THR A 122 -29.46 -10.90 -12.55
C THR A 122 -28.39 -11.95 -12.36
N ARG A 123 -28.42 -12.67 -11.24
CA ARG A 123 -27.70 -13.95 -11.15
C ARG A 123 -28.27 -14.79 -12.30
N SER A 124 -27.61 -14.72 -13.44
CA SER A 124 -27.79 -15.72 -14.48
C SER A 124 -27.51 -17.05 -13.79
N LYS A 125 -28.56 -17.75 -13.41
CA LYS A 125 -28.49 -19.19 -13.21
C LYS A 125 -28.24 -19.77 -14.59
N TYR A 126 -27.01 -19.59 -15.08
CA TYR A 126 -26.54 -20.35 -16.19
C TYR A 126 -26.47 -21.82 -15.69
N LYS A 127 -27.59 -22.48 -15.76
CA LYS A 127 -27.65 -23.95 -15.81
C LYS A 127 -27.08 -24.32 -17.18
N GLY A 128 -25.78 -24.21 -17.33
CA GLY A 128 -25.09 -24.76 -18.45
C GLY A 128 -25.39 -26.26 -18.43
N THR A 129 -26.18 -26.73 -19.33
CA THR A 129 -26.15 -28.12 -19.74
C THR A 129 -24.74 -28.40 -20.15
N GLY A 130 -23.99 -29.13 -19.29
CA GLY A 130 -22.60 -29.46 -19.55
C GLY A 130 -22.47 -30.03 -20.95
N ALA A 131 -21.48 -29.58 -21.70
CA ALA A 131 -21.13 -30.15 -22.99
C ALA A 131 -20.88 -31.66 -22.77
N GLY A 132 -21.78 -32.48 -23.23
CA GLY A 132 -21.73 -33.93 -23.01
C GLY A 132 -23.02 -34.54 -22.47
N GLN A 133 -23.98 -33.78 -21.97
CA GLN A 133 -25.26 -34.37 -21.54
C GLN A 133 -26.09 -34.88 -22.69
N SER A 134 -26.01 -34.27 -23.87
CA SER A 134 -26.67 -34.74 -25.09
C SER A 134 -26.10 -36.07 -25.63
N GLN A 135 -24.93 -36.50 -25.19
CA GLN A 135 -24.33 -37.79 -25.53
C GLN A 135 -24.72 -38.90 -24.54
N LYS A 136 -25.00 -38.54 -23.29
CA LYS A 136 -25.46 -39.51 -22.27
C LYS A 136 -26.91 -39.95 -22.51
N ASP A 137 -27.72 -39.12 -23.12
CA ASP A 137 -29.13 -39.43 -23.42
C ASP A 137 -29.28 -40.32 -24.69
N ARG A 138 -28.16 -40.67 -25.36
CA ARG A 138 -28.14 -41.53 -26.55
C ARG A 138 -27.55 -42.93 -26.29
N MET A 139 -27.17 -43.21 -25.05
CA MET A 139 -26.75 -44.53 -24.58
C MET A 139 -27.87 -45.20 -23.76
#